data_1f9736d933dde827817a713a9f0e3036
#
_entry.id   1f9736d933dde827817a713a9f0e3036
#
_cell.length_a   1.000
_cell.length_b   1.000
_cell.length_c   1.000
_cell.angle_alpha   90.00
_cell.angle_beta   90.00
_cell.angle_gamma   90.00
#
_symmetry.space_group_name_H-M   'P 1'
#
loop_
_entity.id
_entity.type
_entity.pdbx_description
1 polymer ?
#
loop_
_entity_poly.entity_id
_entity_poly.type
_entity_poly.pdbx_seq_one_letter_code
_entity_poly.pdbx_strand_id
1 'polypeptide(L)'
;MSFERKWKNFQRLTEAMEKTPFSSKAQQRYKKQRRKNDIYTTKAGHKNLKVGSPFSGKVKRFGTSRLRFEGLKEKVDQDALKSFEVNDSLEPNIWEGDRLKDEVREKLLKIANDFLIDMPFDLEPDDITLTGSLANYNWSKYSDVDLHILYDFSKVDENQELVVQFFKNLQTNWNNRHDIYMSDYEVEIYFQDSTEPHISTGVYSIQNDEWLTKPEPVAASIDYANIEKKAEDIVNRIDHIEQMMKDEEGDAVLDAIDRLKAKIRNMRQSGLEGAGQFSVENLAFKVLRRSEELGRLSDFKAKAYDELMSIEQ
;
A
#
# COMPACT_ATOMS: atom_id res chain seq x y z
N MET A 1 0.87 -34.48 12.70
CA MET A 1 -0.11 -34.64 11.57
C MET A 1 0.67 -34.71 10.28
N SER A 2 0.34 -35.63 9.33
CA SER A 2 1.13 -35.76 8.10
C SER A 2 0.90 -34.53 7.18
N PHE A 3 1.91 -34.15 6.40
CA PHE A 3 1.88 -33.08 5.39
C PHE A 3 0.66 -33.19 4.46
N GLU A 4 0.34 -34.40 3.98
CA GLU A 4 -0.85 -34.61 3.12
C GLU A 4 -2.18 -34.19 3.76
N ARG A 5 -2.32 -34.33 5.07
CA ARG A 5 -3.55 -33.95 5.78
C ARG A 5 -3.63 -32.44 5.94
N LYS A 6 -2.49 -31.79 6.18
CA LYS A 6 -2.37 -30.32 6.24
C LYS A 6 -2.63 -29.71 4.86
N TRP A 7 -2.06 -30.31 3.80
CA TRP A 7 -2.24 -29.87 2.42
C TRP A 7 -3.70 -30.01 1.94
N LYS A 8 -4.39 -31.10 2.27
CA LYS A 8 -5.80 -31.27 1.97
C LYS A 8 -6.69 -30.27 2.71
N ASN A 9 -6.32 -29.89 3.94
CA ASN A 9 -7.02 -28.83 4.66
C ASN A 9 -6.77 -27.46 4.03
N PHE A 10 -5.55 -27.18 3.61
CA PHE A 10 -5.22 -25.95 2.86
C PHE A 10 -6.01 -25.85 1.55
N GLN A 11 -6.03 -26.91 0.73
CA GLN A 11 -6.84 -26.93 -0.48
C GLN A 11 -8.33 -26.72 -0.20
N ARG A 12 -8.88 -27.30 0.87
CA ARG A 12 -10.27 -27.07 1.28
C ARG A 12 -10.54 -25.63 1.68
N LEU A 13 -9.61 -25.00 2.38
CA LEU A 13 -9.72 -23.58 2.79
C LEU A 13 -9.63 -22.65 1.57
N THR A 14 -8.68 -22.87 0.66
CA THR A 14 -8.59 -22.10 -0.59
C THR A 14 -9.81 -22.26 -1.45
N GLU A 15 -10.35 -23.47 -1.61
CA GLU A 15 -11.62 -23.72 -2.31
C GLU A 15 -12.84 -23.10 -1.60
N ALA A 16 -12.86 -23.10 -0.27
CA ALA A 16 -13.91 -22.43 0.50
C ALA A 16 -13.82 -20.91 0.38
N MET A 17 -12.59 -20.39 0.31
CA MET A 17 -12.31 -18.96 0.12
C MET A 17 -12.65 -18.49 -1.30
N GLU A 18 -12.47 -19.34 -2.32
CA GLU A 18 -12.89 -19.05 -3.71
C GLU A 18 -14.41 -19.12 -3.89
N LYS A 19 -15.10 -19.97 -3.15
CA LYS A 19 -16.55 -20.17 -3.24
C LYS A 19 -17.39 -19.17 -2.45
N THR A 20 -16.78 -18.33 -1.61
CA THR A 20 -17.53 -17.27 -0.90
C THR A 20 -17.81 -16.11 -1.85
N PRO A 21 -19.08 -15.62 -1.95
CA PRO A 21 -19.48 -14.54 -2.87
C PRO A 21 -18.91 -13.16 -2.48
N PHE A 22 -17.77 -13.12 -1.80
CA PHE A 22 -17.22 -11.93 -1.17
C PHE A 22 -16.52 -10.99 -2.15
N SER A 23 -15.95 -11.52 -3.24
CA SER A 23 -15.28 -10.69 -4.25
C SER A 23 -16.21 -9.66 -4.91
N SER A 24 -17.52 -9.96 -4.99
CA SER A 24 -18.49 -9.09 -5.64
C SER A 24 -18.92 -7.89 -4.79
N LYS A 25 -18.97 -8.01 -3.46
CA LYS A 25 -19.44 -6.91 -2.58
C LYS A 25 -18.34 -5.88 -2.32
N ALA A 26 -17.11 -6.29 -2.10
CA ALA A 26 -15.97 -5.38 -1.93
C ALA A 26 -15.68 -4.64 -3.24
N GLN A 27 -15.61 -5.35 -4.37
CA GLN A 27 -15.48 -4.73 -5.69
C GLN A 27 -16.69 -3.85 -6.05
N GLN A 28 -17.91 -4.21 -5.65
CA GLN A 28 -19.08 -3.36 -5.85
C GLN A 28 -19.06 -2.14 -4.93
N ARG A 29 -18.54 -2.23 -3.68
CA ARG A 29 -18.38 -1.09 -2.78
C ARG A 29 -17.28 -0.16 -3.30
N TYR A 30 -16.13 -0.69 -3.71
CA TYR A 30 -15.06 0.08 -4.35
C TYR A 30 -15.53 0.77 -5.63
N LYS A 31 -16.21 0.05 -6.54
CA LYS A 31 -16.83 0.64 -7.74
C LYS A 31 -17.92 1.68 -7.38
N LYS A 32 -18.65 1.48 -6.29
CA LYS A 32 -19.67 2.44 -5.82
C LYS A 32 -19.07 3.67 -5.16
N GLN A 33 -17.95 3.53 -4.47
CA GLN A 33 -17.20 4.63 -3.86
C GLN A 33 -16.49 5.45 -4.93
N ARG A 34 -15.82 4.80 -5.89
CA ARG A 34 -15.24 5.44 -7.08
C ARG A 34 -16.31 6.22 -7.87
N ARG A 35 -17.47 5.62 -8.13
CA ARG A 35 -18.61 6.32 -8.76
C ARG A 35 -19.17 7.48 -7.94
N LYS A 36 -19.14 7.41 -6.61
CA LYS A 36 -19.53 8.56 -5.76
C LYS A 36 -18.54 9.70 -5.87
N ASN A 37 -17.24 9.42 -5.85
CA ASN A 37 -16.21 10.44 -6.01
C ASN A 37 -16.26 11.07 -7.41
N ASP A 38 -16.46 10.27 -8.46
CA ASP A 38 -16.66 10.75 -9.82
C ASP A 38 -17.91 11.62 -9.94
N ILE A 39 -19.01 11.27 -9.25
CA ILE A 39 -20.24 12.06 -9.22
C ILE A 39 -20.06 13.37 -8.44
N TYR A 40 -19.26 13.37 -7.36
CA TYR A 40 -18.97 14.60 -6.59
C TYR A 40 -18.10 15.56 -7.39
N THR A 41 -17.07 15.06 -8.07
CA THR A 41 -16.21 15.86 -8.94
C THR A 41 -17.00 16.44 -10.12
N THR A 42 -17.86 15.63 -10.74
CA THR A 42 -18.71 16.08 -11.85
C THR A 42 -19.77 17.09 -11.39
N LYS A 43 -20.37 16.90 -10.22
CA LYS A 43 -21.36 17.86 -9.66
C LYS A 43 -20.72 19.16 -9.19
N ALA A 44 -19.54 19.14 -8.59
CA ALA A 44 -18.78 20.32 -8.22
C ALA A 44 -18.34 21.11 -9.47
N GLY A 45 -17.84 20.44 -10.49
CA GLY A 45 -17.52 21.03 -11.80
C GLY A 45 -18.74 21.67 -12.46
N HIS A 46 -19.91 21.01 -12.42
CA HIS A 46 -21.15 21.57 -12.97
C HIS A 46 -21.67 22.78 -12.21
N LYS A 47 -21.56 22.81 -10.88
CA LYS A 47 -21.97 23.97 -10.07
C LYS A 47 -21.10 25.18 -10.34
N ASN A 48 -19.80 25.00 -10.46
CA ASN A 48 -18.86 26.08 -10.75
C ASN A 48 -19.01 26.65 -12.19
N LEU A 49 -19.49 25.84 -13.13
CA LEU A 49 -19.77 26.27 -14.51
C LEU A 49 -21.08 27.08 -14.64
N LYS A 50 -22.04 26.94 -13.69
CA LYS A 50 -23.33 27.66 -13.72
C LYS A 50 -23.32 29.02 -13.07
N VAL A 51 -22.30 29.40 -12.34
CA VAL A 51 -22.23 30.64 -11.57
C VAL A 51 -21.30 31.66 -12.21
N GLY A 52 -21.44 31.88 -13.53
CA GLY A 52 -20.79 33.01 -14.20
C GLY A 52 -19.25 33.03 -14.12
N SER A 53 -18.61 31.87 -14.06
CA SER A 53 -17.17 31.77 -14.13
C SER A 53 -16.68 32.30 -15.47
N PRO A 54 -15.62 33.14 -15.51
CA PRO A 54 -15.05 33.64 -16.75
C PRO A 54 -14.50 32.53 -17.69
N PHE A 55 -14.56 31.27 -17.29
CA PHE A 55 -14.12 30.12 -18.06
C PHE A 55 -15.21 29.32 -18.76
N SER A 56 -16.49 29.79 -18.70
CA SER A 56 -17.64 29.04 -19.26
C SER A 56 -17.62 28.83 -20.77
N GLY A 57 -16.79 29.58 -21.52
CA GLY A 57 -16.69 29.47 -22.98
C GLY A 57 -15.55 28.64 -23.55
N LYS A 58 -14.62 28.16 -22.72
CA LYS A 58 -13.38 27.52 -23.20
C LYS A 58 -13.15 26.07 -22.72
N VAL A 59 -14.13 25.47 -22.08
CA VAL A 59 -13.99 24.10 -21.56
C VAL A 59 -14.40 23.11 -22.64
N LYS A 60 -13.43 22.51 -23.33
CA LYS A 60 -13.66 21.32 -24.16
C LYS A 60 -13.87 20.12 -23.23
N ARG A 61 -15.07 19.53 -23.27
CA ARG A 61 -15.33 18.24 -22.65
C ARG A 61 -14.64 17.16 -23.45
N PHE A 62 -13.61 16.55 -22.89
CA PHE A 62 -13.15 15.25 -23.30
C PHE A 62 -13.74 14.21 -22.36
N GLY A 63 -14.20 13.10 -22.91
CA GLY A 63 -14.87 12.02 -22.18
C GLY A 63 -13.97 11.52 -21.04
N THR A 64 -14.61 11.31 -19.85
CA THR A 64 -13.99 11.00 -18.58
C THR A 64 -13.16 12.13 -17.97
N SER A 65 -13.86 13.17 -17.59
CA SER A 65 -13.76 14.07 -16.44
C SER A 65 -12.40 14.24 -15.74
N ARG A 66 -11.40 14.73 -16.45
CA ARG A 66 -10.40 15.62 -15.84
C ARG A 66 -10.41 16.90 -16.66
N LEU A 67 -10.80 18.02 -16.00
CA LEU A 67 -10.52 19.36 -16.50
C LEU A 67 -9.00 19.51 -16.57
N ARG A 68 -8.40 19.21 -17.71
CA ARG A 68 -7.00 19.56 -17.98
C ARG A 68 -6.96 21.05 -18.24
N PHE A 69 -6.42 21.81 -17.31
CA PHE A 69 -5.83 23.08 -17.61
C PHE A 69 -4.52 22.81 -18.35
N GLU A 70 -4.49 23.02 -19.67
CA GLU A 70 -3.23 23.09 -20.41
C GLU A 70 -2.48 24.33 -19.88
N GLY A 71 -1.45 24.10 -19.05
CA GLY A 71 -0.57 25.18 -18.61
C GLY A 71 0.16 24.97 -17.29
N LEU A 72 -0.38 24.20 -16.34
CA LEU A 72 0.30 23.93 -15.05
C LEU A 72 -0.16 22.57 -14.53
N LYS A 73 0.48 21.50 -15.04
CA LYS A 73 0.45 20.21 -14.37
C LYS A 73 1.57 20.22 -13.34
N GLU A 74 1.25 20.36 -12.10
CA GLU A 74 2.06 19.77 -11.07
C GLU A 74 2.03 18.26 -11.32
N LYS A 75 3.14 17.73 -11.85
CA LYS A 75 3.24 16.32 -12.22
C LYS A 75 3.37 15.42 -11.01
N VAL A 76 3.72 16.00 -9.88
CA VAL A 76 3.90 15.33 -8.59
C VAL A 76 2.90 15.90 -7.60
N ASP A 77 2.27 15.04 -6.83
CA ASP A 77 1.37 15.42 -5.74
C ASP A 77 2.18 16.15 -4.66
N GLN A 78 1.93 17.46 -4.50
CA GLN A 78 2.64 18.32 -3.56
C GLN A 78 2.31 17.98 -2.11
N ASP A 79 1.12 17.45 -1.84
CA ASP A 79 0.75 16.96 -0.51
C ASP A 79 1.57 15.72 -0.14
N ALA A 80 1.73 14.80 -1.09
CA ALA A 80 2.58 13.63 -0.92
C ALA A 80 4.05 14.01 -0.74
N LEU A 81 4.52 15.01 -1.51
CA LEU A 81 5.89 15.51 -1.41
C LEU A 81 6.19 16.14 -0.05
N LYS A 82 5.28 16.96 0.48
CA LYS A 82 5.44 17.65 1.77
C LYS A 82 5.19 16.76 2.99
N SER A 83 4.75 15.54 2.81
CA SER A 83 4.33 14.64 3.89
C SER A 83 5.47 13.89 4.59
N PHE A 84 6.73 14.27 4.37
CA PHE A 84 7.90 13.61 4.94
C PHE A 84 8.50 14.38 6.15
N GLU A 85 7.78 15.32 6.68
CA GLU A 85 8.19 16.01 7.89
C GLU A 85 8.30 15.04 9.07
N VAL A 86 9.27 15.24 9.92
CA VAL A 86 9.43 14.50 11.17
C VAL A 86 8.64 15.23 12.25
N ASN A 87 7.77 14.52 12.92
CA ASN A 87 6.94 15.08 13.99
C ASN A 87 7.69 15.10 15.31
N ASP A 88 7.30 16.00 16.22
CA ASP A 88 7.89 16.12 17.56
C ASP A 88 7.36 15.05 18.54
N SER A 89 6.29 14.36 18.18
CA SER A 89 5.64 13.33 18.98
C SER A 89 5.21 12.13 18.13
N LEU A 90 5.00 11.00 18.75
CA LEU A 90 4.26 9.89 18.16
C LEU A 90 2.82 10.34 17.87
N GLU A 91 2.11 9.62 17.00
CA GLU A 91 0.77 9.99 16.53
C GLU A 91 -0.25 10.01 17.70
N PRO A 92 -0.83 11.18 18.07
CA PRO A 92 -1.60 11.32 19.31
C PRO A 92 -2.94 10.55 19.33
N ASN A 93 -3.48 10.13 18.18
CA ASN A 93 -4.70 9.31 18.15
C ASN A 93 -4.40 7.84 18.44
N ILE A 94 -3.16 7.41 18.22
CA ILE A 94 -2.67 6.04 18.43
C ILE A 94 -1.97 5.91 19.78
N TRP A 95 -1.16 6.92 20.16
CA TRP A 95 -0.30 6.89 21.34
C TRP A 95 -0.74 7.85 22.43
N GLU A 96 -0.52 7.47 23.68
CA GLU A 96 -0.56 8.34 24.85
C GLU A 96 0.85 8.42 25.45
N GLY A 97 1.57 9.49 25.10
CA GLY A 97 3.01 9.57 25.36
C GLY A 97 3.77 8.49 24.59
N ASP A 98 4.45 7.61 25.33
CA ASP A 98 5.24 6.49 24.78
C ASP A 98 4.49 5.15 24.80
N ARG A 99 3.24 5.12 25.26
CA ARG A 99 2.43 3.92 25.39
C ARG A 99 1.31 3.92 24.36
N LEU A 100 1.03 2.75 23.81
CA LEU A 100 -0.13 2.56 22.94
C LEU A 100 -1.41 2.77 23.76
N LYS A 101 -2.39 3.52 23.22
CA LYS A 101 -3.68 3.69 23.88
C LYS A 101 -4.35 2.36 24.12
N ASP A 102 -4.93 2.16 25.30
CA ASP A 102 -5.55 0.87 25.67
C ASP A 102 -6.60 0.41 24.66
N GLU A 103 -7.45 1.34 24.19
CA GLU A 103 -8.47 1.02 23.17
C GLU A 103 -7.86 0.56 21.85
N VAL A 104 -6.79 1.21 21.39
CA VAL A 104 -6.07 0.84 20.17
C VAL A 104 -5.43 -0.53 20.34
N ARG A 105 -4.74 -0.74 21.46
CA ARG A 105 -4.10 -2.01 21.80
C ARG A 105 -5.10 -3.18 21.81
N GLU A 106 -6.23 -3.02 22.52
CA GLU A 106 -7.28 -4.05 22.61
C GLU A 106 -7.84 -4.41 21.22
N LYS A 107 -8.07 -3.40 20.37
CA LYS A 107 -8.56 -3.60 19.01
C LYS A 107 -7.55 -4.32 18.13
N LEU A 108 -6.27 -3.94 18.18
CA LEU A 108 -5.23 -4.58 17.38
C LEU A 108 -5.01 -6.04 17.81
N LEU A 109 -5.01 -6.33 19.11
CA LEU A 109 -4.96 -7.71 19.62
C LEU A 109 -6.18 -8.52 19.16
N LYS A 110 -7.37 -7.91 19.21
CA LYS A 110 -8.57 -8.58 18.72
C LYS A 110 -8.49 -8.88 17.21
N ILE A 111 -8.03 -7.93 16.39
CA ILE A 111 -7.85 -8.13 14.95
C ILE A 111 -6.88 -9.28 14.69
N ALA A 112 -5.73 -9.29 15.36
CA ALA A 112 -4.76 -10.37 15.25
C ALA A 112 -5.36 -11.72 15.65
N ASN A 113 -6.06 -11.79 16.78
CA ASN A 113 -6.69 -13.03 17.25
C ASN A 113 -7.80 -13.51 16.30
N ASP A 114 -8.68 -12.62 15.81
CA ASP A 114 -9.73 -12.97 14.86
C ASP A 114 -9.13 -13.52 13.56
N PHE A 115 -7.99 -12.96 13.11
CA PHE A 115 -7.25 -13.47 11.97
C PHE A 115 -6.66 -14.87 12.23
N LEU A 116 -6.12 -15.12 13.44
CA LEU A 116 -5.47 -16.37 13.80
C LEU A 116 -6.44 -17.53 14.02
N ILE A 117 -7.70 -17.27 14.37
CA ILE A 117 -8.74 -18.30 14.58
C ILE A 117 -8.92 -19.19 13.32
N ASP A 118 -8.78 -18.61 12.13
CA ASP A 118 -8.98 -19.32 10.87
C ASP A 118 -7.72 -20.04 10.36
N MET A 119 -6.62 -20.03 11.14
CA MET A 119 -5.38 -20.67 10.74
C MET A 119 -5.47 -22.20 10.75
N PRO A 120 -4.90 -22.89 9.74
CA PRO A 120 -4.99 -24.35 9.63
C PRO A 120 -4.05 -25.12 10.60
N PHE A 121 -3.37 -24.42 11.47
CA PHE A 121 -2.43 -24.98 12.46
C PHE A 121 -2.62 -24.27 13.81
N ASP A 122 -2.38 -25.01 14.86
CA ASP A 122 -2.50 -24.56 16.24
C ASP A 122 -1.10 -24.16 16.75
N LEU A 123 -0.67 -22.98 16.36
CA LEU A 123 0.59 -22.38 16.79
C LEU A 123 0.29 -20.99 17.35
N GLU A 124 0.81 -20.73 18.54
CA GLU A 124 0.81 -19.40 19.13
C GLU A 124 1.87 -18.52 18.42
N PRO A 125 1.58 -17.26 18.14
CA PRO A 125 2.59 -16.32 17.64
C PRO A 125 3.65 -16.06 18.71
N ASP A 126 4.90 -15.90 18.29
CA ASP A 126 5.97 -15.52 19.21
C ASP A 126 5.77 -14.10 19.76
N ASP A 127 5.23 -13.18 18.94
CA ASP A 127 4.79 -11.84 19.35
C ASP A 127 3.81 -11.23 18.33
N ILE A 128 3.12 -10.18 18.75
CA ILE A 128 2.30 -9.31 17.90
C ILE A 128 2.84 -7.89 18.08
N THR A 129 3.33 -7.28 17.00
CA THR A 129 4.02 -5.99 17.07
C THR A 129 3.40 -4.93 16.16
N LEU A 130 3.53 -3.67 16.57
CA LEU A 130 3.29 -2.49 15.75
C LEU A 130 4.63 -1.94 15.30
N THR A 131 4.77 -1.72 13.99
CA THR A 131 5.97 -1.18 13.38
C THR A 131 5.63 -0.03 12.43
N GLY A 132 6.53 0.32 11.52
CA GLY A 132 6.27 1.30 10.48
C GLY A 132 6.32 2.74 10.93
N SER A 133 5.67 3.61 10.18
CA SER A 133 5.74 5.05 10.43
C SER A 133 4.92 5.49 11.64
N LEU A 134 3.84 4.78 11.97
CA LEU A 134 3.04 5.06 13.18
C LEU A 134 3.73 4.63 14.47
N ALA A 135 4.68 3.70 14.41
CA ALA A 135 5.57 3.38 15.52
C ALA A 135 6.85 4.25 15.49
N ASN A 136 6.80 5.43 14.87
CA ASN A 136 7.93 6.33 14.70
C ASN A 136 7.46 7.79 14.61
N TYR A 137 8.41 8.73 14.49
CA TYR A 137 8.16 10.18 14.37
C TYR A 137 7.91 10.65 12.93
N ASN A 138 8.03 9.79 11.92
CA ASN A 138 7.84 10.11 10.50
C ASN A 138 6.45 9.72 9.97
N TRP A 139 5.45 9.67 10.86
CA TRP A 139 4.07 9.43 10.50
C TRP A 139 3.44 10.62 9.76
N SER A 140 2.43 10.35 8.96
CA SER A 140 1.67 11.35 8.19
C SER A 140 0.28 10.83 7.88
N LYS A 141 -0.58 11.64 7.28
CA LYS A 141 -1.91 11.21 6.79
C LYS A 141 -1.92 10.03 5.80
N TYR A 142 -0.77 9.66 5.28
CA TYR A 142 -0.58 8.52 4.37
C TYR A 142 0.01 7.29 5.07
N SER A 143 0.09 7.32 6.40
CA SER A 143 0.58 6.18 7.18
C SER A 143 -0.49 5.12 7.31
N ASP A 144 -0.02 3.88 7.44
CA ASP A 144 -0.82 2.70 7.70
C ASP A 144 -0.46 2.16 9.09
N VAL A 145 -1.35 1.41 9.73
CA VAL A 145 -1.06 0.66 10.96
C VAL A 145 -0.47 -0.68 10.55
N ASP A 146 0.86 -0.78 10.57
CA ASP A 146 1.58 -2.01 10.23
C ASP A 146 1.55 -3.01 11.41
N LEU A 147 0.57 -3.91 11.40
CA LEU A 147 0.36 -4.94 12.42
C LEU A 147 1.11 -6.21 12.02
N HIS A 148 2.22 -6.52 12.70
CA HIS A 148 3.04 -7.69 12.42
C HIS A 148 2.72 -8.82 13.39
N ILE A 149 2.51 -10.02 12.86
CA ILE A 149 2.34 -11.26 13.61
C ILE A 149 3.61 -12.08 13.38
N LEU A 150 4.33 -12.34 14.46
CA LEU A 150 5.64 -12.97 14.42
C LEU A 150 5.54 -14.47 14.70
N TYR A 151 6.13 -15.28 13.83
CA TYR A 151 6.27 -16.72 14.00
C TYR A 151 7.69 -17.17 13.65
N ASP A 152 8.20 -18.13 14.35
CA ASP A 152 9.35 -18.91 13.88
C ASP A 152 8.87 -19.81 12.72
N PHE A 153 9.20 -19.42 11.49
CA PHE A 153 8.73 -20.12 10.30
C PHE A 153 9.24 -21.57 10.23
N SER A 154 10.38 -21.88 10.87
CA SER A 154 10.91 -23.23 10.95
C SER A 154 10.04 -24.21 11.75
N LYS A 155 9.23 -23.67 12.68
CA LYS A 155 8.26 -24.45 13.46
C LYS A 155 6.96 -24.76 12.68
N VAL A 156 6.70 -24.02 11.62
CA VAL A 156 5.50 -24.21 10.78
C VAL A 156 5.71 -25.38 9.82
N ASP A 157 6.77 -25.33 9.03
CA ASP A 157 7.17 -26.40 8.12
C ASP A 157 8.66 -26.29 7.77
N GLU A 158 9.29 -27.42 7.40
CA GLU A 158 10.70 -27.48 6.99
C GLU A 158 10.95 -26.70 5.69
N ASN A 159 9.93 -26.61 4.81
CA ASN A 159 9.99 -25.83 3.58
C ASN A 159 9.65 -24.37 3.84
N GLN A 160 10.64 -23.60 4.29
CA GLN A 160 10.47 -22.20 4.64
C GLN A 160 9.97 -21.33 3.48
N GLU A 161 10.37 -21.62 2.23
CA GLU A 161 9.89 -20.91 1.05
C GLU A 161 8.38 -21.08 0.87
N LEU A 162 7.87 -22.29 1.09
CA LEU A 162 6.44 -22.57 1.07
C LEU A 162 5.72 -21.80 2.21
N VAL A 163 6.31 -21.76 3.40
CA VAL A 163 5.76 -21.02 4.55
C VAL A 163 5.66 -19.53 4.26
N VAL A 164 6.70 -18.93 3.70
CA VAL A 164 6.72 -17.53 3.28
C VAL A 164 5.60 -17.24 2.27
N GLN A 165 5.46 -18.07 1.23
CA GLN A 165 4.40 -17.88 0.23
C GLN A 165 3.00 -18.09 0.82
N PHE A 166 2.84 -19.05 1.72
CA PHE A 166 1.60 -19.30 2.43
C PHE A 166 1.15 -18.08 3.24
N PHE A 167 2.01 -17.57 4.12
CA PHE A 167 1.71 -16.39 4.93
C PHE A 167 1.46 -15.15 4.07
N LYS A 168 2.25 -14.95 3.03
CA LYS A 168 2.06 -13.84 2.10
C LYS A 168 0.69 -13.87 1.41
N ASN A 169 0.21 -15.04 1.02
CA ASN A 169 -1.12 -15.17 0.43
C ASN A 169 -2.22 -14.91 1.46
N LEU A 170 -2.07 -15.40 2.68
CA LEU A 170 -3.04 -15.16 3.76
C LEU A 170 -3.17 -13.67 4.07
N GLN A 171 -2.05 -12.97 4.33
CA GLN A 171 -2.08 -11.53 4.61
C GLN A 171 -2.64 -10.73 3.43
N THR A 172 -2.27 -11.06 2.19
CA THR A 172 -2.79 -10.37 1.01
C THR A 172 -4.31 -10.56 0.89
N ASN A 173 -4.81 -11.77 1.12
CA ASN A 173 -6.24 -12.06 1.09
C ASN A 173 -7.00 -11.33 2.21
N TRP A 174 -6.42 -11.24 3.40
CA TRP A 174 -7.01 -10.52 4.52
C TRP A 174 -7.07 -9.03 4.23
N ASN A 175 -5.94 -8.40 3.95
CA ASN A 175 -5.84 -6.96 3.67
C ASN A 175 -6.74 -6.54 2.49
N ASN A 176 -6.90 -7.40 1.46
CA ASN A 176 -7.83 -7.13 0.37
C ASN A 176 -9.32 -7.27 0.72
N ARG A 177 -9.66 -7.91 1.83
CA ARG A 177 -11.05 -8.16 2.26
C ARG A 177 -11.56 -7.18 3.30
N HIS A 178 -10.65 -6.63 4.08
CA HIS A 178 -10.97 -5.81 5.23
C HIS A 178 -10.49 -4.38 5.02
N ASP A 179 -11.36 -3.44 5.24
CA ASP A 179 -11.09 -2.00 5.30
C ASP A 179 -11.25 -1.60 6.78
N ILE A 180 -10.25 -1.86 7.61
CA ILE A 180 -10.28 -1.59 9.06
C ILE A 180 -9.43 -0.36 9.33
N TYR A 181 -9.96 0.59 10.12
CA TYR A 181 -9.27 1.82 10.45
C TYR A 181 -9.13 2.00 11.96
N MET A 182 -7.94 2.43 12.39
CA MET A 182 -7.69 3.02 13.71
C MET A 182 -7.56 4.52 13.54
N SER A 183 -8.57 5.27 13.98
CA SER A 183 -8.75 6.67 13.61
C SER A 183 -8.84 6.80 12.07
N ASP A 184 -7.89 7.48 11.44
CA ASP A 184 -7.85 7.66 9.99
C ASP A 184 -6.84 6.73 9.29
N TYR A 185 -6.23 5.79 10.01
CA TYR A 185 -5.16 4.91 9.51
C TYR A 185 -5.68 3.51 9.24
N GLU A 186 -5.44 3.02 8.03
CA GLU A 186 -5.80 1.64 7.65
C GLU A 186 -4.90 0.63 8.35
N VAL A 187 -5.50 -0.48 8.81
CA VAL A 187 -4.76 -1.57 9.45
C VAL A 187 -4.39 -2.62 8.42
N GLU A 188 -3.09 -2.80 8.22
CA GLU A 188 -2.53 -3.85 7.39
C GLU A 188 -1.85 -4.91 8.25
N ILE A 189 -2.19 -6.19 8.02
CA ILE A 189 -1.57 -7.33 8.69
C ILE A 189 -0.40 -7.85 7.88
N TYR A 190 0.71 -8.14 8.58
CA TYR A 190 1.91 -8.75 8.03
C TYR A 190 2.35 -9.95 8.85
N PHE A 191 2.86 -10.99 8.17
CA PHE A 191 3.61 -12.05 8.83
C PHE A 191 5.09 -11.79 8.72
N GLN A 192 5.80 -12.03 9.80
CA GLN A 192 7.24 -11.88 9.86
C GLN A 192 7.87 -13.10 10.55
N ASP A 193 9.00 -13.57 10.04
CA ASP A 193 9.80 -14.58 10.71
C ASP A 193 10.43 -13.97 11.97
N SER A 194 10.13 -14.55 13.13
CA SER A 194 10.65 -14.07 14.43
C SER A 194 12.17 -14.27 14.57
N THR A 195 12.76 -15.13 13.74
CA THR A 195 14.21 -15.37 13.72
C THR A 195 14.97 -14.30 12.92
N GLU A 196 14.26 -13.49 12.10
CA GLU A 196 14.86 -12.40 11.35
C GLU A 196 14.91 -11.10 12.18
N PRO A 197 16.00 -10.33 12.08
CA PRO A 197 16.10 -9.08 12.82
C PRO A 197 15.08 -8.05 12.29
N HIS A 198 14.52 -7.27 13.18
CA HIS A 198 13.68 -6.13 12.81
C HIS A 198 14.51 -5.06 12.09
N ILE A 199 14.05 -4.62 10.93
CA ILE A 199 14.66 -3.53 10.17
C ILE A 199 14.10 -2.17 10.62
N SER A 200 12.90 -2.16 11.20
CA SER A 200 12.23 -0.94 11.66
C SER A 200 12.96 -0.30 12.84
N THR A 201 13.03 1.03 12.83
CA THR A 201 13.62 1.84 13.91
C THR A 201 12.69 2.06 15.09
N GLY A 202 11.40 1.70 14.95
CA GLY A 202 10.41 1.65 16.01
C GLY A 202 9.65 0.33 15.94
N VAL A 203 9.70 -0.46 17.04
CA VAL A 203 9.01 -1.75 17.18
C VAL A 203 8.40 -1.83 18.57
N TYR A 204 7.10 -1.92 18.64
CA TYR A 204 6.34 -2.04 19.87
C TYR A 204 5.65 -3.39 19.97
N SER A 205 5.92 -4.16 21.01
CA SER A 205 5.17 -5.38 21.32
C SER A 205 3.78 -4.99 21.83
N ILE A 206 2.75 -5.26 21.03
CA ILE A 206 1.36 -5.07 21.44
C ILE A 206 0.97 -6.12 22.46
N GLN A 207 1.52 -7.33 22.34
CA GLN A 207 1.25 -8.43 23.25
C GLN A 207 1.77 -8.14 24.65
N ASN A 208 3.01 -7.65 24.77
CA ASN A 208 3.66 -7.39 26.05
C ASN A 208 3.49 -5.95 26.55
N ASP A 209 2.94 -5.04 25.70
CA ASP A 209 2.72 -3.62 26.01
C ASP A 209 4.03 -2.87 26.28
N GLU A 210 5.08 -3.12 25.47
CA GLU A 210 6.40 -2.53 25.65
C GLU A 210 7.13 -2.30 24.33
N TRP A 211 8.09 -1.37 24.36
CA TRP A 211 8.98 -1.13 23.24
C TRP A 211 10.08 -2.20 23.17
N LEU A 212 10.14 -2.94 22.09
CA LEU A 212 11.29 -3.78 21.74
C LEU A 212 12.43 -2.92 21.16
N THR A 213 12.07 -1.95 20.34
CA THR A 213 12.98 -0.93 19.83
C THR A 213 12.25 0.40 19.89
N LYS A 214 12.69 1.30 20.78
CA LYS A 214 12.09 2.62 20.92
C LYS A 214 12.63 3.55 19.83
N PRO A 215 11.78 4.24 19.05
CA PRO A 215 12.23 5.16 18.03
C PRO A 215 12.85 6.40 18.65
N GLU A 216 13.82 6.97 17.94
CA GLU A 216 14.36 8.29 18.27
C GLU A 216 13.96 9.30 17.18
N PRO A 217 13.62 10.55 17.54
CA PRO A 217 13.36 11.59 16.54
C PRO A 217 14.64 11.90 15.80
N VAL A 218 14.67 11.63 14.50
CA VAL A 218 15.83 11.89 13.64
C VAL A 218 15.56 13.16 12.85
N ALA A 219 16.38 14.20 13.08
CA ALA A 219 16.35 15.36 12.22
C ALA A 219 16.88 14.98 10.83
N ALA A 220 15.97 14.86 9.86
CA ALA A 220 16.33 14.57 8.49
C ALA A 220 16.38 15.85 7.65
N SER A 221 17.47 16.07 6.96
CA SER A 221 17.54 17.09 5.91
C SER A 221 16.95 16.50 4.63
N ILE A 222 15.75 16.93 4.25
CA ILE A 222 15.02 16.39 3.10
C ILE A 222 15.25 17.29 1.88
N ASP A 223 15.77 16.71 0.81
CA ASP A 223 16.00 17.38 -0.48
C ASP A 223 14.75 17.24 -1.37
N TYR A 224 13.76 18.06 -1.08
CA TYR A 224 12.49 18.07 -1.81
C TYR A 224 12.63 18.27 -3.31
N ALA A 225 13.57 19.13 -3.74
CA ALA A 225 13.77 19.42 -5.16
C ALA A 225 14.26 18.19 -5.96
N ASN A 226 15.19 17.43 -5.41
CA ASN A 226 15.67 16.21 -6.05
C ASN A 226 14.67 15.07 -5.94
N ILE A 227 13.85 15.00 -4.88
CA ILE A 227 12.75 14.04 -4.75
C ILE A 227 11.71 14.29 -5.84
N GLU A 228 11.24 15.53 -5.98
CA GLU A 228 10.26 15.94 -6.98
C GLU A 228 10.75 15.61 -8.39
N LYS A 229 11.96 16.06 -8.75
CA LYS A 229 12.56 15.80 -10.06
C LYS A 229 12.65 14.30 -10.38
N LYS A 230 13.01 13.48 -9.39
CA LYS A 230 13.14 12.03 -9.57
C LYS A 230 11.77 11.36 -9.70
N ALA A 231 10.77 11.79 -8.93
CA ALA A 231 9.40 11.34 -9.08
C ALA A 231 8.81 11.73 -10.43
N GLU A 232 9.01 12.97 -10.90
CA GLU A 232 8.58 13.43 -12.22
C GLU A 232 9.18 12.61 -13.37
N ASP A 233 10.47 12.23 -13.31
CA ASP A 233 11.10 11.36 -14.33
C ASP A 233 10.33 10.04 -14.46
N ILE A 234 9.92 9.46 -13.34
CA ILE A 234 9.16 8.20 -13.33
C ILE A 234 7.73 8.43 -13.83
N VAL A 235 7.03 9.48 -13.39
CA VAL A 235 5.68 9.83 -13.88
C VAL A 235 5.69 10.01 -15.41
N ASN A 236 6.68 10.73 -15.94
CA ASN A 236 6.83 10.92 -17.39
C ASN A 236 6.97 9.58 -18.14
N ARG A 237 7.68 8.60 -17.56
CA ARG A 237 7.80 7.25 -18.13
C ARG A 237 6.51 6.46 -18.06
N ILE A 238 5.73 6.61 -16.98
CA ILE A 238 4.40 6.01 -16.84
C ILE A 238 3.44 6.62 -17.88
N ASP A 239 3.47 7.94 -18.07
CA ASP A 239 2.69 8.63 -19.10
C ASP A 239 3.08 8.16 -20.51
N HIS A 240 4.36 7.92 -20.76
CA HIS A 240 4.84 7.37 -22.04
C HIS A 240 4.28 5.96 -22.29
N ILE A 241 4.30 5.09 -21.27
CA ILE A 241 3.70 3.75 -21.35
C ILE A 241 2.20 3.83 -21.65
N GLU A 242 1.48 4.79 -21.04
CA GLU A 242 0.05 5.01 -21.35
C GLU A 242 -0.18 5.37 -22.83
N GLN A 243 0.76 6.09 -23.46
CA GLN A 243 0.68 6.34 -24.90
C GLN A 243 0.99 5.08 -25.72
N MET A 244 2.04 4.32 -25.35
CA MET A 244 2.37 3.05 -26.01
C MET A 244 1.18 2.09 -26.06
N MET A 245 0.39 2.01 -24.97
CA MET A 245 -0.84 1.18 -24.92
C MET A 245 -1.89 1.53 -25.98
N LYS A 246 -1.77 2.66 -26.66
CA LYS A 246 -2.71 3.07 -27.71
C LYS A 246 -2.21 2.74 -29.12
N ASP A 247 -0.89 2.66 -29.26
CA ASP A 247 -0.23 2.68 -30.57
C ASP A 247 0.63 1.44 -30.82
N GLU A 248 0.93 0.61 -29.80
CA GLU A 248 1.88 -0.49 -29.88
C GLU A 248 1.29 -1.85 -29.48
N GLU A 249 1.94 -2.93 -29.88
CA GLU A 249 1.57 -4.30 -29.53
C GLU A 249 1.82 -4.59 -28.03
N GLY A 250 0.96 -5.42 -27.42
CA GLY A 250 0.95 -5.70 -26.01
C GLY A 250 2.28 -6.21 -25.42
N ASP A 251 3.06 -7.01 -26.18
CA ASP A 251 4.37 -7.52 -25.73
C ASP A 251 5.37 -6.39 -25.48
N ALA A 252 5.45 -5.39 -26.39
CA ALA A 252 6.35 -4.26 -26.23
C ALA A 252 5.97 -3.40 -25.01
N VAL A 253 4.67 -3.24 -24.77
CA VAL A 253 4.12 -2.53 -23.61
C VAL A 253 4.47 -3.27 -22.31
N LEU A 254 4.26 -4.58 -22.25
CA LEU A 254 4.59 -5.41 -21.07
C LEU A 254 6.07 -5.32 -20.74
N ASP A 255 6.93 -5.43 -21.74
CA ASP A 255 8.37 -5.29 -21.60
C ASP A 255 8.79 -3.91 -21.06
N ALA A 256 8.17 -2.83 -21.55
CA ALA A 256 8.44 -1.48 -21.08
C ALA A 256 8.03 -1.32 -19.61
N ILE A 257 6.86 -1.85 -19.23
CA ILE A 257 6.36 -1.84 -17.84
C ILE A 257 7.31 -2.61 -16.93
N ASP A 258 7.74 -3.81 -17.31
CA ASP A 258 8.60 -4.63 -16.47
C ASP A 258 9.99 -4.01 -16.27
N ARG A 259 10.56 -3.41 -17.32
CA ARG A 259 11.80 -2.61 -17.20
C ARG A 259 11.62 -1.42 -16.27
N LEU A 260 10.50 -0.70 -16.34
CA LEU A 260 10.24 0.43 -15.46
C LEU A 260 10.03 -0.02 -14.01
N LYS A 261 9.28 -1.09 -13.77
CA LYS A 261 9.12 -1.68 -12.42
C LYS A 261 10.46 -2.13 -11.82
N ALA A 262 11.31 -2.76 -12.63
CA ALA A 262 12.65 -3.13 -12.19
C ALA A 262 13.51 -1.91 -11.84
N LYS A 263 13.49 -0.86 -12.68
CA LYS A 263 14.18 0.42 -12.39
C LYS A 263 13.72 1.04 -11.08
N ILE A 264 12.42 1.11 -10.84
CA ILE A 264 11.84 1.68 -9.61
C ILE A 264 12.27 0.87 -8.38
N ARG A 265 12.24 -0.47 -8.46
CA ARG A 265 12.68 -1.36 -7.37
C ARG A 265 14.17 -1.14 -7.06
N ASN A 266 15.02 -1.16 -8.07
CA ASN A 266 16.46 -0.97 -7.90
C ASN A 266 16.79 0.42 -7.35
N MET A 267 16.08 1.45 -7.82
CA MET A 267 16.20 2.81 -7.31
C MET A 267 15.92 2.85 -5.79
N ARG A 268 14.78 2.29 -5.35
CA ARG A 268 14.42 2.24 -3.92
C ARG A 268 15.46 1.46 -3.11
N GLN A 269 15.86 0.28 -3.58
CA GLN A 269 16.82 -0.56 -2.88
C GLN A 269 18.17 0.16 -2.70
N SER A 270 18.71 0.73 -3.78
CA SER A 270 19.96 1.51 -3.74
C SER A 270 19.87 2.69 -2.77
N GLY A 271 18.71 3.38 -2.73
CA GLY A 271 18.50 4.47 -1.78
C GLY A 271 18.51 4.00 -0.34
N LEU A 272 17.84 2.90 -0.04
CA LEU A 272 17.78 2.32 1.31
C LEU A 272 19.16 1.83 1.78
N GLU A 273 19.91 1.18 0.89
CA GLU A 273 21.28 0.70 1.19
C GLU A 273 22.30 1.84 1.35
N GLY A 274 22.12 2.95 0.62
CA GLY A 274 23.03 4.09 0.65
C GLY A 274 22.76 5.07 1.79
N ALA A 275 21.68 5.85 1.67
CA ALA A 275 21.34 6.93 2.60
C ALA A 275 20.11 6.59 3.50
N GLY A 276 19.62 5.37 3.45
CA GLY A 276 18.56 4.86 4.31
C GLY A 276 17.16 5.38 3.97
N GLN A 277 16.29 5.40 4.97
CA GLN A 277 14.86 5.70 4.79
C GLN A 277 14.55 7.11 4.26
N PHE A 278 15.44 8.07 4.51
CA PHE A 278 15.33 9.46 4.05
C PHE A 278 16.09 9.74 2.75
N SER A 279 16.60 8.71 2.06
CA SER A 279 17.21 8.88 0.75
C SER A 279 16.23 9.48 -0.25
N VAL A 280 16.75 10.29 -1.17
CA VAL A 280 15.97 10.89 -2.27
C VAL A 280 15.24 9.81 -3.07
N GLU A 281 15.87 8.66 -3.29
CA GLU A 281 15.35 7.52 -4.01
C GLU A 281 14.16 6.87 -3.31
N ASN A 282 14.29 6.62 -2.00
CA ASN A 282 13.22 6.02 -1.23
C ASN A 282 12.06 6.99 -1.03
N LEU A 283 12.33 8.29 -0.82
CA LEU A 283 11.29 9.30 -0.68
C LEU A 283 10.55 9.53 -2.02
N ALA A 284 11.26 9.55 -3.15
CA ALA A 284 10.63 9.60 -4.48
C ALA A 284 9.73 8.37 -4.72
N PHE A 285 10.17 7.17 -4.31
CA PHE A 285 9.31 5.98 -4.35
C PHE A 285 8.05 6.15 -3.48
N LYS A 286 8.19 6.69 -2.26
CA LYS A 286 7.04 6.95 -1.38
C LYS A 286 6.08 7.98 -2.00
N VAL A 287 6.57 9.04 -2.65
CA VAL A 287 5.74 10.00 -3.40
C VAL A 287 4.94 9.27 -4.47
N LEU A 288 5.59 8.47 -5.32
CA LEU A 288 4.93 7.71 -6.38
C LEU A 288 3.86 6.73 -5.85
N ARG A 289 4.08 6.13 -4.68
CA ARG A 289 3.10 5.26 -4.01
C ARG A 289 1.91 6.07 -3.52
N ARG A 290 2.15 7.19 -2.82
CA ARG A 290 1.13 8.07 -2.23
C ARG A 290 0.27 8.79 -3.27
N SER A 291 0.84 9.07 -4.45
CA SER A 291 0.14 9.65 -5.60
C SER A 291 -0.53 8.61 -6.51
N GLU A 292 -0.58 7.34 -6.10
CA GLU A 292 -1.17 6.21 -6.82
C GLU A 292 -0.51 5.89 -8.18
N GLU A 293 0.61 6.50 -8.52
CA GLU A 293 1.29 6.27 -9.81
C GLU A 293 1.83 4.84 -9.95
N LEU A 294 2.24 4.20 -8.83
CA LEU A 294 2.65 2.79 -8.85
C LEU A 294 1.45 1.85 -9.05
N GLY A 295 0.29 2.20 -8.52
CA GLY A 295 -0.98 1.51 -8.78
C GLY A 295 -1.35 1.61 -10.25
N ARG A 296 -1.33 2.84 -10.81
CA ARG A 296 -1.58 3.09 -12.24
C ARG A 296 -0.69 2.25 -13.15
N LEU A 297 0.62 2.14 -12.86
CA LEU A 297 1.55 1.28 -13.60
C LEU A 297 1.21 -0.21 -13.48
N SER A 298 0.68 -0.64 -12.34
CA SER A 298 0.25 -2.03 -12.14
C SER A 298 -1.04 -2.34 -12.89
N ASP A 299 -1.99 -1.40 -12.93
CA ASP A 299 -3.22 -1.52 -13.71
C ASP A 299 -2.92 -1.59 -15.21
N PHE A 300 -1.94 -0.82 -15.70
CA PHE A 300 -1.48 -0.92 -17.08
C PHE A 300 -0.94 -2.30 -17.42
N LYS A 301 -0.15 -2.91 -16.51
CA LYS A 301 0.37 -4.26 -16.71
C LYS A 301 -0.76 -5.29 -16.83
N ALA A 302 -1.71 -5.25 -15.90
CA ALA A 302 -2.85 -6.16 -15.93
C ALA A 302 -3.67 -5.99 -17.22
N LYS A 303 -3.95 -4.74 -17.60
CA LYS A 303 -4.72 -4.44 -18.80
C LYS A 303 -4.01 -4.89 -20.08
N ALA A 304 -2.71 -4.59 -20.24
CA ALA A 304 -1.94 -5.00 -21.42
C ALA A 304 -1.84 -6.53 -21.52
N TYR A 305 -1.69 -7.22 -20.38
CA TYR A 305 -1.68 -8.68 -20.36
C TYR A 305 -3.04 -9.26 -20.74
N ASP A 306 -4.13 -8.74 -20.18
CA ASP A 306 -5.49 -9.21 -20.46
C ASP A 306 -5.85 -9.01 -21.94
N GLU A 307 -5.48 -7.86 -22.52
CA GLU A 307 -5.66 -7.58 -23.95
C GLU A 307 -4.85 -8.53 -24.85
N LEU A 308 -3.59 -8.79 -24.49
CA LEU A 308 -2.72 -9.70 -25.24
C LEU A 308 -3.21 -11.15 -25.22
N MET A 309 -3.74 -11.61 -24.06
CA MET A 309 -4.18 -13.00 -23.88
C MET A 309 -5.64 -13.24 -24.27
N SER A 310 -6.39 -12.19 -24.54
CA SER A 310 -7.79 -12.31 -24.97
C SER A 310 -7.88 -12.57 -26.48
N ILE A 311 -8.75 -13.48 -26.87
CA ILE A 311 -9.13 -13.69 -28.27
C ILE A 311 -10.45 -12.98 -28.49
N GLU A 312 -10.45 -11.93 -29.30
CA GLU A 312 -11.71 -11.28 -29.70
C GLU A 312 -12.56 -12.26 -30.51
N GLN A 313 -13.87 -12.35 -30.15
CA GLN A 313 -14.85 -13.18 -30.84
C GLN A 313 -15.43 -12.46 -32.05
#